data_da0463afeb82b0d6f58396aa1d37f3f4
#
_entry.id   da0463afeb82b0d6f58396aa1d37f3f4
#
_cell.length_a   1.000
_cell.length_b   1.000
_cell.length_c   1.000
_cell.angle_alpha   90.00
_cell.angle_beta   90.00
_cell.angle_gamma   90.00
#
_symmetry.space_group_name_H-M   'P 1'
#
loop_
_entity.id
_entity.type
_entity.pdbx_description
1 polymer ?
#
loop_
_entity_poly.entity_id
_entity_poly.type
_entity_poly.pdbx_seq_one_letter_code
_entity_poly.pdbx_strand_id
1 'polypeptide(L)'
;MPTIAVLDDDASTRDALAGMLRDLFPLAQVIAARVDDAAAVAEHDAGTLVLIELAAVERVRRWLPAGARVVALTREMGPDTLLRAEALGVAASVRAPATTRSLRAVLEFMLGPDGARDPD
;
A
#
# COMPACT_ATOMS: atom_id res chain seq x y z
N MET A 1 -4.39 -13.26 -8.92
CA MET A 1 -3.24 -12.33 -8.93
C MET A 1 -3.52 -11.19 -7.96
N PRO A 2 -2.69 -10.98 -6.94
CA PRO A 2 -2.89 -9.88 -6.01
C PRO A 2 -2.61 -8.54 -6.70
N THR A 3 -3.34 -7.51 -6.28
CA THR A 3 -3.16 -6.15 -6.78
C THR A 3 -2.61 -5.27 -5.65
N ILE A 4 -1.56 -4.52 -5.96
CA ILE A 4 -0.96 -3.54 -5.06
C ILE A 4 -1.06 -2.19 -5.74
N ALA A 5 -1.74 -1.26 -5.10
CA ALA A 5 -1.89 0.11 -5.60
C ALA A 5 -0.99 1.05 -4.81
N VAL A 6 -0.16 1.80 -5.49
CA VAL A 6 0.67 2.86 -4.90
C VAL A 6 0.00 4.20 -5.21
N LEU A 7 -0.43 4.90 -4.17
CA LEU A 7 -1.05 6.22 -4.30
C LEU A 7 -0.12 7.27 -3.70
N ASP A 8 0.47 8.08 -4.55
CA ASP A 8 1.41 9.12 -4.13
C ASP A 8 1.40 10.26 -5.15
N ASP A 9 1.31 11.49 -4.67
CA ASP A 9 1.30 12.65 -5.54
C ASP A 9 2.70 13.03 -6.06
N ASP A 10 3.75 12.59 -5.38
CA ASP A 10 5.12 12.78 -5.84
C ASP A 10 5.50 11.69 -6.84
N ALA A 11 5.69 12.07 -8.10
CA ALA A 11 5.97 11.13 -9.18
C ALA A 11 7.25 10.32 -8.93
N SER A 12 8.29 10.94 -8.39
CA SER A 12 9.56 10.27 -8.11
C SER A 12 9.40 9.18 -7.05
N THR A 13 8.73 9.50 -5.96
CA THR A 13 8.44 8.53 -4.88
C THR A 13 7.53 7.43 -5.40
N ARG A 14 6.49 7.78 -6.13
CA ARG A 14 5.55 6.83 -6.71
C ARG A 14 6.25 5.82 -7.62
N ASP A 15 7.09 6.30 -8.52
CA ASP A 15 7.82 5.44 -9.47
C ASP A 15 8.83 4.55 -8.75
N ALA A 16 9.52 5.08 -7.76
CA ALA A 16 10.47 4.29 -6.97
C ALA A 16 9.78 3.16 -6.21
N LEU A 17 8.65 3.46 -5.56
CA LEU A 17 7.87 2.45 -4.84
C LEU A 17 7.32 1.38 -5.78
N ALA A 18 6.76 1.80 -6.89
CA ALA A 18 6.22 0.86 -7.89
C ALA A 18 7.31 -0.06 -8.43
N GLY A 19 8.50 0.47 -8.70
CA GLY A 19 9.64 -0.31 -9.14
C GLY A 19 10.07 -1.36 -8.12
N MET A 20 10.19 -0.96 -6.85
CA MET A 20 10.51 -1.89 -5.77
C MET A 20 9.48 -3.02 -5.66
N LEU A 21 8.20 -2.67 -5.75
CA LEU A 21 7.12 -3.65 -5.61
C LEU A 21 7.09 -4.64 -6.77
N ARG A 22 7.33 -4.18 -8.00
CA ARG A 22 7.41 -5.06 -9.16
C ARG A 22 8.56 -6.04 -9.04
N ASP A 23 9.68 -5.60 -8.48
CA ASP A 23 10.85 -6.46 -8.27
C ASP A 23 10.61 -7.47 -7.13
N LEU A 24 9.97 -7.04 -6.05
CA LEU A 24 9.71 -7.89 -4.89
C LEU A 24 8.60 -8.91 -5.13
N PHE A 25 7.57 -8.49 -5.86
CA PHE A 25 6.36 -9.29 -6.06
C PHE A 25 6.01 -9.39 -7.54
N PRO A 26 6.81 -10.13 -8.31
CA PRO A 26 6.62 -10.19 -9.77
C PRO A 26 5.29 -10.79 -10.22
N LEU A 27 4.60 -11.52 -9.33
CA LEU A 27 3.28 -12.08 -9.62
C LEU A 27 2.13 -11.13 -9.28
N ALA A 28 2.41 -10.02 -8.62
CA ALA A 28 1.40 -9.03 -8.29
C ALA A 28 1.21 -8.04 -9.44
N GLN A 29 -0.01 -7.56 -9.59
CA GLN A 29 -0.28 -6.40 -10.45
C GLN A 29 -0.01 -5.14 -9.64
N VAL A 30 0.91 -4.31 -10.10
CA VAL A 30 1.24 -3.05 -9.43
C VAL A 30 0.65 -1.89 -10.21
N ILE A 31 -0.19 -1.10 -9.54
CA ILE A 31 -0.81 0.10 -10.10
C ILE A 31 -0.21 1.29 -9.39
N ALA A 32 0.24 2.29 -10.14
CA ALA A 32 0.77 3.52 -9.59
C ALA A 32 -0.10 4.68 -10.05
N ALA A 33 -0.59 5.49 -9.10
CA ALA A 33 -1.49 6.60 -9.40
C ALA A 33 -1.29 7.73 -8.39
N ARG A 34 -1.82 8.91 -8.72
CA ARG A 34 -1.88 10.02 -7.78
C ARG A 34 -2.96 9.76 -6.75
N VAL A 35 -2.84 10.38 -5.59
CA VAL A 35 -3.82 10.23 -4.51
C VAL A 35 -5.23 10.60 -4.99
N ASP A 36 -5.36 11.65 -5.79
CA ASP A 36 -6.66 12.10 -6.30
C ASP A 36 -7.28 11.13 -7.30
N ASP A 37 -6.52 10.19 -7.82
CA ASP A 37 -6.99 9.16 -8.75
C ASP A 37 -7.37 7.86 -8.04
N ALA A 38 -7.59 7.90 -6.73
CA ALA A 38 -7.94 6.73 -5.93
C ALA A 38 -9.19 6.00 -6.45
N ALA A 39 -10.10 6.72 -7.11
CA ALA A 39 -11.29 6.11 -7.71
C ALA A 39 -10.93 5.05 -8.77
N ALA A 40 -9.79 5.19 -9.44
CA ALA A 40 -9.32 4.19 -10.40
C ALA A 40 -9.00 2.85 -9.72
N VAL A 41 -8.60 2.89 -8.45
CA VAL A 41 -8.33 1.69 -7.66
C VAL A 41 -9.62 0.95 -7.32
N ALA A 42 -10.73 1.69 -7.19
CA ALA A 42 -12.03 1.11 -6.87
C ALA A 42 -12.56 0.18 -7.97
N GLU A 43 -12.01 0.26 -9.18
CA GLU A 43 -12.36 -0.63 -10.28
C GLU A 43 -11.75 -2.03 -10.11
N HIS A 44 -10.81 -2.18 -9.19
CA HIS A 44 -10.16 -3.45 -8.90
C HIS A 44 -10.88 -4.19 -7.77
N ASP A 45 -10.51 -5.44 -7.56
CA ASP A 45 -11.21 -6.28 -6.61
C ASP A 45 -10.95 -5.88 -5.14
N ALA A 46 -11.73 -6.47 -4.24
CA ALA A 46 -11.64 -6.20 -2.81
C ALA A 46 -10.34 -6.69 -2.16
N GLY A 47 -9.56 -7.51 -2.86
CA GLY A 47 -8.26 -7.99 -2.38
C GLY A 47 -7.11 -7.00 -2.59
N THR A 48 -7.40 -5.83 -3.13
CA THR A 48 -6.38 -4.83 -3.40
C THR A 48 -5.72 -4.35 -2.11
N LEU A 49 -4.40 -4.27 -2.14
CA LEU A 49 -3.60 -3.70 -1.08
C LEU A 49 -3.17 -2.30 -1.52
N VAL A 50 -3.43 -1.30 -0.69
CA VAL A 50 -3.18 0.11 -1.02
C VAL A 50 -2.04 0.64 -0.18
N LEU A 51 -1.00 1.15 -0.82
CA LEU A 51 0.14 1.78 -0.17
C LEU A 51 0.02 3.29 -0.35
N ILE A 52 -0.10 4.03 0.75
CA ILE A 52 -0.40 5.46 0.74
C ILE A 52 0.13 6.13 2.00
N GLU A 53 0.49 7.41 1.93
CA GLU A 53 0.88 8.18 3.11
C GLU A 53 -0.27 8.26 4.11
N LEU A 54 0.05 8.12 5.40
CA LEU A 54 -0.95 8.17 6.48
C LEU A 54 -1.80 9.44 6.41
N ALA A 55 -1.17 10.58 6.14
CA ALA A 55 -1.86 11.86 6.06
C ALA A 55 -2.94 11.91 4.97
N ALA A 56 -2.86 11.06 3.96
CA ALA A 56 -3.79 11.02 2.85
C ALA A 56 -4.88 9.94 2.98
N VAL A 57 -4.78 9.05 3.95
CA VAL A 57 -5.71 7.91 4.10
C VAL A 57 -7.16 8.37 4.22
N GLU A 58 -7.42 9.33 5.11
CA GLU A 58 -8.78 9.82 5.36
C GLU A 58 -9.42 10.38 4.09
N ARG A 59 -8.63 11.08 3.28
CA ARG A 59 -9.10 11.73 2.05
C ARG A 59 -9.61 10.72 1.01
N VAL A 60 -9.01 9.53 0.94
CA VAL A 60 -9.33 8.55 -0.10
C VAL A 60 -10.14 7.36 0.40
N ARG A 61 -10.32 7.22 1.70
CA ARG A 61 -10.89 6.00 2.30
C ARG A 61 -12.20 5.58 1.64
N ARG A 62 -13.11 6.53 1.39
CA ARG A 62 -14.43 6.24 0.80
C ARG A 62 -14.36 5.79 -0.66
N TRP A 63 -13.27 6.08 -1.35
CA TRP A 63 -13.09 5.74 -2.77
C TRP A 63 -12.50 4.35 -2.98
N LEU A 64 -12.04 3.71 -1.92
CA LEU A 64 -11.40 2.41 -2.01
C LEU A 64 -12.43 1.29 -1.99
N PRO A 65 -12.14 0.14 -2.66
CA PRO A 65 -13.04 -1.01 -2.59
C PRO A 65 -13.28 -1.45 -1.16
N ALA A 66 -14.49 -1.93 -0.88
CA ALA A 66 -14.77 -2.56 0.40
C ALA A 66 -13.82 -3.77 0.58
N GLY A 67 -13.15 -3.83 1.71
CA GLY A 67 -12.18 -4.90 1.96
C GLY A 67 -10.77 -4.62 1.47
N ALA A 68 -10.53 -3.49 0.79
CA ALA A 68 -9.17 -3.08 0.46
C ALA A 68 -8.37 -2.86 1.75
N ARG A 69 -7.15 -3.39 1.78
CA ARG A 69 -6.27 -3.27 2.92
C ARG A 69 -5.30 -2.11 2.70
N VAL A 70 -5.19 -1.24 3.68
CA VAL A 70 -4.35 -0.05 3.58
C VAL A 70 -3.07 -0.25 4.38
N VAL A 71 -1.94 -0.03 3.72
CA VAL A 71 -0.63 0.05 4.35
C VAL A 71 -0.20 1.50 4.29
N ALA A 72 -0.03 2.13 5.44
CA ALA A 72 0.32 3.53 5.52
C ALA A 72 1.83 3.75 5.54
N LEU A 73 2.28 4.74 4.78
CA LEU A 73 3.64 5.25 4.87
C LEU A 73 3.64 6.41 5.85
N THR A 74 4.55 6.40 6.82
CA THR A 74 4.64 7.45 7.82
C THR A 74 6.10 7.76 8.17
N ARG A 75 6.41 9.03 8.32
CA ARG A 75 7.76 9.46 8.72
C ARG A 75 8.00 9.28 10.21
N GLU A 76 6.94 9.25 10.98
CA GLU A 76 7.00 9.11 12.43
C GLU A 76 6.29 7.83 12.86
N MET A 77 6.88 7.12 13.82
CA MET A 77 6.34 5.86 14.35
C MET A 77 6.06 5.96 15.84
N GLY A 78 5.81 7.16 16.34
CA GLY A 78 5.48 7.39 17.75
C GLY A 78 4.08 6.87 18.09
N PRO A 79 3.75 6.81 19.41
CA PRO A 79 2.47 6.29 19.87
C PRO A 79 1.25 7.00 19.27
N ASP A 80 1.30 8.32 19.13
CA ASP A 80 0.18 9.09 18.57
C ASP A 80 -0.05 8.74 17.10
N THR A 81 1.01 8.55 16.35
CA THR A 81 0.94 8.14 14.94
C THR A 81 0.30 6.76 14.80
N LEU A 82 0.71 5.82 15.63
CA LEU A 82 0.19 4.46 15.59
C LEU A 82 -1.29 4.41 16.00
N LEU A 83 -1.69 5.19 16.99
CA LEU A 83 -3.09 5.29 17.39
C LEU A 83 -3.94 5.90 16.28
N ARG A 84 -3.44 6.91 15.58
CA ARG A 84 -4.14 7.51 14.45
C ARG A 84 -4.31 6.50 13.32
N ALA A 85 -3.27 5.75 13.00
CA ALA A 85 -3.31 4.72 11.98
C ALA A 85 -4.38 3.67 12.30
N GLU A 86 -4.43 3.23 13.56
CA GLU A 86 -5.44 2.28 14.01
C GLU A 86 -6.85 2.86 13.87
N ALA A 87 -7.05 4.11 14.29
CA ALA A 87 -8.33 4.79 14.18
C ALA A 87 -8.80 4.94 12.74
N LEU A 88 -7.88 5.06 11.79
CA LEU A 88 -8.18 5.16 10.36
C LEU A 88 -8.36 3.78 9.70
N GLY A 89 -8.23 2.70 10.45
CA GLY A 89 -8.40 1.36 9.93
C GLY A 89 -7.25 0.87 9.04
N VAL A 90 -6.06 1.39 9.28
CA VAL A 90 -4.85 0.98 8.55
C VAL A 90 -4.42 -0.40 9.02
N ALA A 91 -4.16 -1.31 8.08
CA ALA A 91 -3.79 -2.68 8.39
C ALA A 91 -2.34 -2.81 8.86
N ALA A 92 -1.46 -1.98 8.36
CA ALA A 92 -0.05 -1.95 8.74
C ALA A 92 0.56 -0.60 8.41
N SER A 93 1.69 -0.28 9.02
CA SER A 93 2.42 0.96 8.76
C SER A 93 3.87 0.66 8.42
N VAL A 94 4.41 1.41 7.48
CA VAL A 94 5.81 1.32 7.05
C VAL A 94 6.44 2.71 7.19
N ARG A 95 7.62 2.75 7.77
CA ARG A 95 8.35 4.01 7.94
C ARG A 95 8.85 4.52 6.59
N ALA A 96 8.57 5.77 6.28
CA ALA A 96 9.06 6.43 5.09
C ALA A 96 10.41 7.12 5.36
N PRO A 97 11.34 7.12 4.42
CA PRO A 97 11.24 6.47 3.10
C PRO A 97 11.27 4.94 3.21
N ALA A 98 10.40 4.28 2.46
CA ALA A 98 10.33 2.84 2.48
C ALA A 98 11.57 2.23 1.80
N THR A 99 12.02 1.10 2.33
CA THR A 99 13.12 0.32 1.75
C THR A 99 12.58 -0.99 1.23
N THR A 100 13.34 -1.64 0.34
CA THR A 100 13.02 -2.99 -0.13
C THR A 100 12.78 -3.93 1.05
N ARG A 101 13.63 -3.85 2.06
CA ARG A 101 13.53 -4.70 3.25
C ARG A 101 12.25 -4.46 4.04
N SER A 102 11.90 -3.18 4.28
CA SER A 102 10.70 -2.84 5.05
C SER A 102 9.42 -3.21 4.29
N LEU A 103 9.38 -2.98 2.99
CA LEU A 103 8.24 -3.35 2.17
C LEU A 103 8.07 -4.87 2.13
N ARG A 104 9.16 -5.62 1.94
CA ARG A 104 9.10 -7.08 1.92
C ARG A 104 8.52 -7.62 3.23
N ALA A 105 9.04 -7.15 4.36
CA ALA A 105 8.61 -7.65 5.67
C ALA A 105 7.11 -7.47 5.90
N VAL A 106 6.57 -6.29 5.56
CA VAL A 106 5.16 -6.00 5.78
C VAL A 106 4.28 -6.68 4.73
N LEU A 107 4.65 -6.57 3.46
CA LEU A 107 3.77 -7.04 2.38
C LEU A 107 3.76 -8.55 2.24
N GLU A 108 4.85 -9.26 2.54
CA GLU A 108 4.83 -10.72 2.59
C GLU A 108 3.84 -11.22 3.64
N PHE A 109 3.81 -10.56 4.78
CA PHE A 109 2.83 -10.87 5.82
C PHE A 109 1.39 -10.61 5.33
N MET A 110 1.16 -9.49 4.68
CA MET A 110 -0.17 -9.08 4.21
C MET A 110 -0.68 -9.92 3.05
N LEU A 111 0.19 -10.25 2.10
CA LEU A 111 -0.19 -11.02 0.91
C LEU A 111 -0.19 -12.54 1.16
N GLY A 112 0.49 -12.98 2.21
CA GLY A 112 0.68 -14.38 2.48
C GLY A 112 1.59 -15.06 1.46
N PRO A 113 1.79 -16.37 1.59
CA PRO A 113 2.70 -17.11 0.69
C PRO A 113 2.26 -17.08 -0.76
N ASP A 114 0.96 -17.00 -1.04
CA ASP A 114 0.43 -16.99 -2.41
C ASP A 114 0.71 -15.69 -3.15
N GLY A 115 0.93 -14.60 -2.44
CA GLY A 115 1.23 -13.31 -3.03
C GLY A 115 2.71 -13.13 -3.37
N ALA A 116 3.61 -13.81 -2.67
CA ALA A 116 5.06 -13.64 -2.77
C ALA A 116 5.76 -14.77 -3.52
N ARG A 117 5.07 -15.85 -3.81
CA ARG A 117 5.65 -17.06 -4.42
C ARG A 117 4.84 -17.53 -5.60
N ASP A 118 5.51 -18.25 -6.52
CA ASP A 118 4.80 -19.02 -7.53
C ASP A 118 3.90 -20.05 -6.83
N PRO A 119 2.63 -20.13 -7.23
CA PRO A 119 1.80 -21.24 -6.81
C PRO A 119 2.36 -22.51 -7.45
N ASP A 120 2.69 -23.43 -6.65
CA ASP A 120 3.14 -24.74 -7.14
C ASP A 120 1.99 -25.50 -7.81
#